data_8e6b4f26603b1272e3f4809634e1cea0
#
_entry.id   8e6b4f26603b1272e3f4809634e1cea0
#
_cell.length_a   1.000
_cell.length_b   1.000
_cell.length_c   1.000
_cell.angle_alpha   90.00
_cell.angle_beta   90.00
_cell.angle_gamma   90.00
#
_symmetry.space_group_name_H-M   'P 1'
#
loop_
_entity.id
_entity.type
_entity.pdbx_description
1 polymer ?
#
loop_
_entity_poly.entity_id
_entity_poly.type
_entity_poly.pdbx_seq_one_letter_code
_entity_poly.pdbx_strand_id
1 'polypeptide(L)'
;MNKETRHAVKGGGDISSVRDKLSNLPNLPGVYLFKDDQQSILYIGKSKSIRNRVRSYFNNSAKHNLRIQLMVSRIHDFSLIVTDTEAEALILEEQLIKRHHPRYNVALKDGKSYPYCKLTVGEMYPRLMLVREKIDAKSEYYGPYTSVKDARQVLKAVMTYFPLRTSKMLLDGKKTYRPCLNFQMKRCLAPCRGVVSVEEYGKVVRQVRLFLKGRDEELLRELEQRMKQSSKKLEYEKSAQYRDQIRAMSRIFERQMVLDIKGKDQDVFNLFREADSTGIQVLFIRNGRLLGTDFFFFEDSSEASADNLLGQVLHRIYMPEGSIVPREILLPFEYTDRKLLEDALNKKSERRIYVVCPQKGRKKELVTMAYNNAKVNLSEERRRYAKNTNILKNVKYELKLNRLPEVVEAFDISHLSGTMTVASMVCWKNNSASNKDYRKYKIKSISGPDDFASMKEVLTRRYKRVLEEGEKLPDLILIDGGKGQINIAEKVLAELGILRKVDLIGLAKGRSAKKMGRSRGQNIDYEYVVKPKQKNEIRMRRNSDVLYFLQNIRDESHRFAIEFQRKLKRKDTLHSRIDDIQGIGTKRRRLLLKHFGSLTGLRQASLDEIMQVPGISQNLAQEIQDFLQS
;
A
#
# COMPACT_ATOMS: atom_id res chain seq x y z
N MET A 1 49.19 38.72 21.69
CA MET A 1 48.11 39.50 21.03
C MET A 1 47.52 38.61 19.92
N ASN A 2 46.36 38.07 20.14
CA ASN A 2 45.21 38.04 19.29
C ASN A 2 44.15 37.12 19.92
N LYS A 3 43.09 37.73 20.36
CA LYS A 3 41.90 37.10 20.90
C LYS A 3 41.01 36.73 19.71
N GLU A 4 40.83 35.45 19.46
CA GLU A 4 39.76 34.98 18.58
C GLU A 4 38.48 34.73 19.39
N THR A 5 37.48 35.45 19.01
CA THR A 5 36.14 35.50 19.55
C THR A 5 35.39 34.19 19.33
N ARG A 6 35.10 33.48 20.41
CA ARG A 6 34.13 32.38 20.45
C ARG A 6 32.72 32.96 20.32
N HIS A 7 32.10 32.79 19.19
CA HIS A 7 30.66 32.94 19.06
C HIS A 7 29.92 31.75 19.74
N ALA A 8 29.49 31.97 20.95
CA ALA A 8 28.58 31.12 21.66
C ALA A 8 27.17 31.31 21.06
N VAL A 9 26.63 30.30 20.41
CA VAL A 9 25.22 30.24 20.04
C VAL A 9 24.41 30.06 21.33
N LYS A 10 23.81 31.15 21.82
CA LYS A 10 22.82 31.13 22.89
C LYS A 10 21.50 30.58 22.35
N GLY A 11 21.23 29.29 22.63
CA GLY A 11 19.93 28.66 22.58
C GLY A 11 19.62 28.11 23.97
N GLY A 12 19.26 28.95 24.89
CA GLY A 12 18.94 28.57 26.25
C GLY A 12 17.44 28.28 26.40
N GLY A 13 17.02 27.04 26.18
CA GLY A 13 15.79 26.49 26.76
C GLY A 13 16.07 26.05 28.20
N ASP A 14 15.09 26.13 29.06
CA ASP A 14 15.18 25.90 30.50
C ASP A 14 15.67 24.46 30.82
N ILE A 15 16.99 24.28 30.88
CA ILE A 15 17.71 23.01 31.10
C ILE A 15 17.47 22.51 32.55
N SER A 16 16.91 23.35 33.45
CA SER A 16 16.63 22.99 34.84
C SER A 16 15.57 21.88 34.94
N SER A 17 14.49 21.98 34.18
CA SER A 17 13.39 20.99 34.21
C SER A 17 13.78 19.60 33.68
N VAL A 18 14.65 19.54 32.66
CA VAL A 18 15.16 18.27 32.12
C VAL A 18 16.16 17.62 33.09
N ARG A 19 17.03 18.40 33.73
CA ARG A 19 17.97 17.88 34.73
C ARG A 19 17.29 17.30 35.95
N ASP A 20 16.24 17.92 36.45
CA ASP A 20 15.47 17.42 37.59
C ASP A 20 14.74 16.10 37.25
N LYS A 21 14.21 15.99 36.04
CA LYS A 21 13.62 14.74 35.55
C LYS A 21 14.66 13.63 35.35
N LEU A 22 15.91 13.97 34.95
CA LEU A 22 17.01 13.01 34.79
C LEU A 22 17.48 12.37 36.11
N SER A 23 17.31 13.06 37.26
CA SER A 23 17.68 12.52 38.57
C SER A 23 16.76 11.39 39.00
N ASN A 24 15.46 11.47 38.65
CA ASN A 24 14.40 10.57 39.12
C ASN A 24 13.96 9.50 38.10
N LEU A 25 14.83 9.14 37.15
CA LEU A 25 14.50 8.14 36.14
C LEU A 25 14.37 6.71 36.70
N PRO A 26 13.31 5.97 36.34
CA PRO A 26 13.13 4.58 36.76
C PRO A 26 14.17 3.66 36.10
N ASN A 27 14.66 2.67 36.86
CA ASN A 27 15.53 1.63 36.32
C ASN A 27 14.68 0.41 35.86
N LEU A 28 13.68 0.69 35.02
CA LEU A 28 12.71 -0.26 34.51
C LEU A 28 12.70 -0.23 32.99
N PRO A 29 12.21 -1.30 32.34
CA PRO A 29 12.01 -1.29 30.89
C PRO A 29 10.91 -0.34 30.48
N GLY A 30 10.99 0.20 29.26
CA GLY A 30 9.95 1.08 28.72
C GLY A 30 10.40 1.90 27.52
N VAL A 31 9.56 2.85 27.16
CA VAL A 31 9.73 3.74 26.01
C VAL A 31 9.89 5.18 26.48
N TYR A 32 10.84 5.90 25.87
CA TYR A 32 11.06 7.32 26.12
C TYR A 32 10.79 8.11 24.84
N LEU A 33 10.19 9.30 25.00
CA LEU A 33 9.80 10.20 23.93
C LEU A 33 10.47 11.55 24.17
N PHE A 34 11.41 11.94 23.32
CA PHE A 34 12.02 13.26 23.36
C PHE A 34 11.17 14.28 22.61
N LYS A 35 10.99 15.46 23.19
CA LYS A 35 10.12 16.52 22.67
C LYS A 35 10.88 17.84 22.54
N ASP A 36 10.47 18.67 21.58
CA ASP A 36 10.95 20.03 21.40
C ASP A 36 10.19 21.03 22.29
N ASP A 37 10.49 22.32 22.12
CA ASP A 37 9.83 23.45 22.78
C ASP A 37 8.33 23.58 22.46
N GLN A 38 7.90 23.02 21.31
CA GLN A 38 6.50 23.00 20.89
C GLN A 38 5.77 21.69 21.27
N GLN A 39 6.37 20.88 22.17
CA GLN A 39 5.87 19.55 22.55
C GLN A 39 5.77 18.54 21.40
N SER A 40 6.36 18.83 20.24
CA SER A 40 6.43 17.89 19.13
C SER A 40 7.45 16.80 19.41
N ILE A 41 7.10 15.55 19.11
CA ILE A 41 7.96 14.41 19.40
C ILE A 41 9.11 14.38 18.38
N LEU A 42 10.33 14.53 18.88
CA LEU A 42 11.57 14.49 18.11
C LEU A 42 12.04 13.05 17.86
N TYR A 43 11.99 12.22 18.90
CA TYR A 43 12.50 10.85 18.86
C TYR A 43 11.75 9.96 19.85
N ILE A 44 11.56 8.71 19.48
CA ILE A 44 11.00 7.66 20.33
C ILE A 44 12.01 6.51 20.39
N GLY A 45 12.28 5.99 21.56
CA GLY A 45 13.17 4.85 21.72
C GLY A 45 12.81 3.98 22.90
N LYS A 46 13.10 2.68 22.79
CA LYS A 46 12.95 1.70 23.88
C LYS A 46 14.22 1.52 24.69
N SER A 47 14.08 1.03 25.91
CA SER A 47 15.22 0.62 26.73
C SER A 47 14.84 -0.46 27.72
N LYS A 48 15.82 -1.32 28.05
CA LYS A 48 15.76 -2.25 29.19
C LYS A 48 15.86 -1.51 30.53
N SER A 49 16.55 -0.39 30.52
CA SER A 49 16.72 0.52 31.65
C SER A 49 16.63 1.95 31.15
N ILE A 50 15.45 2.54 31.31
CA ILE A 50 15.17 3.93 30.90
C ILE A 50 16.25 4.87 31.47
N ARG A 51 16.59 4.70 32.77
CA ARG A 51 17.60 5.51 33.45
C ARG A 51 18.94 5.53 32.70
N ASN A 52 19.49 4.36 32.40
CA ASN A 52 20.80 4.27 31.77
C ASN A 52 20.76 4.83 30.33
N ARG A 53 19.73 4.49 29.59
CA ARG A 53 19.60 4.86 28.19
C ARG A 53 19.35 6.37 28.02
N VAL A 54 18.43 6.95 28.75
CA VAL A 54 18.13 8.37 28.66
C VAL A 54 19.34 9.20 29.09
N ARG A 55 19.98 8.86 30.22
CA ARG A 55 21.18 9.54 30.69
C ARG A 55 22.33 9.47 29.67
N SER A 56 22.48 8.40 28.92
CA SER A 56 23.54 8.27 27.92
C SER A 56 23.48 9.34 26.81
N TYR A 57 22.32 9.84 26.48
CA TYR A 57 22.18 10.95 25.52
C TYR A 57 22.71 12.28 26.05
N PHE A 58 22.57 12.52 27.34
CA PHE A 58 22.96 13.80 27.96
C PHE A 58 24.39 13.80 28.53
N ASN A 59 24.89 12.65 28.99
CA ASN A 59 26.21 12.56 29.63
C ASN A 59 27.38 12.45 28.64
N ASN A 60 27.15 11.98 27.41
CA ASN A 60 28.20 11.73 26.40
C ASN A 60 27.93 12.51 25.10
N SER A 61 27.38 13.71 25.17
CA SER A 61 27.02 14.50 23.99
C SER A 61 28.17 14.73 22.99
N ALA A 62 29.41 14.84 23.46
CA ALA A 62 30.57 15.01 22.61
C ALA A 62 31.00 13.75 21.82
N LYS A 63 30.54 12.57 22.23
CA LYS A 63 30.84 11.28 21.53
C LYS A 63 29.71 10.89 20.55
N HIS A 64 28.60 11.63 20.53
CA HIS A 64 27.51 11.40 19.62
C HIS A 64 27.81 12.04 18.26
N ASN A 65 27.30 11.41 17.22
CA ASN A 65 27.34 11.98 15.89
C ASN A 65 26.51 13.27 15.76
N LEU A 66 26.73 14.02 14.69
CA LEU A 66 26.15 15.35 14.49
C LEU A 66 24.61 15.35 14.58
N ARG A 67 23.96 14.30 14.06
CA ARG A 67 22.48 14.17 14.09
C ARG A 67 21.92 14.00 15.50
N ILE A 68 22.56 13.16 16.31
CA ILE A 68 22.18 12.97 17.72
C ILE A 68 22.49 14.23 18.51
N GLN A 69 23.61 14.89 18.27
CA GLN A 69 23.95 16.17 18.91
C GLN A 69 22.89 17.23 18.58
N LEU A 70 22.48 17.35 17.31
CA LEU A 70 21.38 18.24 16.88
C LEU A 70 20.03 17.86 17.48
N MET A 71 19.76 16.57 17.65
CA MET A 71 18.56 16.11 18.34
C MET A 71 18.61 16.51 19.80
N VAL A 72 19.68 16.19 20.51
CA VAL A 72 19.86 16.50 21.95
C VAL A 72 19.78 18.00 22.20
N SER A 73 20.36 18.84 21.32
CA SER A 73 20.29 20.30 21.44
C SER A 73 18.87 20.88 21.28
N ARG A 74 17.94 20.10 20.74
CA ARG A 74 16.53 20.48 20.55
C ARG A 74 15.58 19.85 21.56
N ILE A 75 16.08 18.94 22.40
CA ILE A 75 15.24 18.36 23.45
C ILE A 75 14.94 19.41 24.49
N HIS A 76 13.65 19.72 24.64
CA HIS A 76 13.14 20.63 25.66
C HIS A 76 12.46 19.88 26.80
N ASP A 77 11.87 18.73 26.48
CA ASP A 77 11.22 17.86 27.47
C ASP A 77 11.27 16.40 27.03
N PHE A 78 10.95 15.49 27.94
CA PHE A 78 10.76 14.08 27.60
C PHE A 78 9.64 13.45 28.43
N SER A 79 8.97 12.48 27.84
CA SER A 79 7.97 11.64 28.50
C SER A 79 8.45 10.20 28.53
N LEU A 80 8.03 9.47 29.56
CA LEU A 80 8.37 8.08 29.80
C LEU A 80 7.11 7.25 29.87
N ILE A 81 7.14 6.06 29.29
CA ILE A 81 6.12 5.04 29.46
C ILE A 81 6.83 3.78 29.95
N VAL A 82 6.64 3.46 31.23
CA VAL A 82 7.20 2.25 31.82
C VAL A 82 6.34 1.05 31.41
N THR A 83 6.98 -0.05 31.10
CA THR A 83 6.32 -1.33 30.75
C THR A 83 6.76 -2.41 31.71
N ASP A 84 5.96 -3.44 31.87
CA ASP A 84 6.29 -4.57 32.75
C ASP A 84 7.40 -5.43 32.14
N THR A 85 7.50 -5.46 30.81
CA THR A 85 8.47 -6.26 30.08
C THR A 85 9.15 -5.49 28.94
N GLU A 86 10.37 -5.90 28.59
CA GLU A 86 11.07 -5.37 27.41
C GLU A 86 10.32 -5.65 26.10
N ALA A 87 9.58 -6.77 26.05
CA ALA A 87 8.76 -7.13 24.89
C ALA A 87 7.61 -6.14 24.67
N GLU A 88 7.00 -5.67 25.75
CA GLU A 88 5.97 -4.63 25.68
C GLU A 88 6.56 -3.29 25.26
N ALA A 89 7.73 -2.91 25.80
CA ALA A 89 8.44 -1.70 25.38
C ALA A 89 8.71 -1.70 23.87
N LEU A 90 9.08 -2.86 23.34
CA LEU A 90 9.36 -3.05 21.91
C LEU A 90 8.13 -2.82 21.03
N ILE A 91 7.00 -3.41 21.41
CA ILE A 91 5.72 -3.27 20.69
C ILE A 91 5.21 -1.83 20.78
N LEU A 92 5.33 -1.22 21.96
CA LEU A 92 4.88 0.15 22.21
C LEU A 92 5.71 1.18 21.43
N GLU A 93 7.04 1.02 21.37
CA GLU A 93 7.93 1.86 20.57
C GLU A 93 7.46 1.92 19.11
N GLU A 94 7.20 0.75 18.51
CA GLU A 94 6.77 0.67 17.11
C GLU A 94 5.40 1.36 16.89
N GLN A 95 4.44 1.15 17.79
CA GLN A 95 3.12 1.77 17.71
C GLN A 95 3.23 3.30 17.79
N LEU A 96 4.06 3.81 18.68
CA LEU A 96 4.27 5.23 18.85
C LEU A 96 5.04 5.85 17.67
N ILE A 97 6.05 5.18 17.13
CA ILE A 97 6.76 5.65 15.92
C ILE A 97 5.80 5.70 14.73
N LYS A 98 4.95 4.69 14.54
CA LYS A 98 3.92 4.68 13.47
C LYS A 98 2.89 5.80 13.64
N ARG A 99 2.51 6.12 14.87
CA ARG A 99 1.50 7.15 15.17
C ARG A 99 2.03 8.56 15.00
N HIS A 100 3.27 8.80 15.46
CA HIS A 100 3.82 10.16 15.60
C HIS A 100 4.83 10.54 14.51
N HIS A 101 5.37 9.56 13.76
CA HIS A 101 6.37 9.77 12.70
C HIS A 101 7.51 10.74 13.10
N PRO A 102 8.24 10.48 14.21
CA PRO A 102 9.20 11.44 14.74
C PRO A 102 10.34 11.70 13.78
N ARG A 103 10.80 12.97 13.71
CA ARG A 103 11.79 13.42 12.73
C ARG A 103 13.14 12.73 12.85
N TYR A 104 13.57 12.37 14.05
CA TYR A 104 14.87 11.76 14.32
C TYR A 104 14.84 10.22 14.38
N ASN A 105 13.67 9.59 14.32
CA ASN A 105 13.63 8.16 14.04
C ASN A 105 13.91 7.92 12.56
N VAL A 106 14.67 6.87 12.27
CA VAL A 106 14.90 6.47 10.88
C VAL A 106 13.61 5.83 10.36
N ALA A 107 12.91 6.51 9.46
CA ALA A 107 11.64 6.04 8.95
C ALA A 107 11.85 5.19 7.70
N LEU A 108 11.27 4.00 7.68
CA LEU A 108 11.07 3.22 6.47
C LEU A 108 10.07 3.95 5.56
N LYS A 109 10.51 4.36 4.37
CA LYS A 109 9.70 5.14 3.41
C LYS A 109 8.47 4.40 2.86
N ASP A 110 8.43 3.06 2.90
CA ASP A 110 7.37 2.25 2.29
C ASP A 110 6.55 1.44 3.30
N GLY A 111 5.27 1.78 3.41
CA GLY A 111 4.27 1.05 4.20
C GLY A 111 3.72 -0.18 3.46
N LYS A 112 4.55 -1.15 3.06
CA LYS A 112 4.08 -2.34 2.33
C LYS A 112 3.34 -3.31 3.24
N SER A 113 2.09 -3.65 2.92
CA SER A 113 1.39 -4.80 3.46
C SER A 113 1.46 -5.94 2.45
N TYR A 114 1.94 -7.10 2.87
CA TYR A 114 2.11 -8.26 1.99
C TYR A 114 0.77 -8.92 1.66
N PRO A 115 0.51 -9.30 0.41
CA PRO A 115 -0.63 -10.14 0.07
C PRO A 115 -0.37 -11.61 0.45
N TYR A 116 -1.45 -12.27 0.82
CA TYR A 116 -1.50 -13.71 1.13
C TYR A 116 -2.57 -14.38 0.27
N CYS A 117 -2.35 -15.65 -0.07
CA CYS A 117 -3.39 -16.53 -0.58
C CYS A 117 -4.11 -17.16 0.61
N LYS A 118 -5.41 -16.85 0.79
CA LYS A 118 -6.29 -17.40 1.82
C LYS A 118 -7.09 -18.55 1.24
N LEU A 119 -6.98 -19.74 1.82
CA LEU A 119 -7.81 -20.90 1.54
C LEU A 119 -8.82 -21.07 2.70
N THR A 120 -10.11 -20.94 2.40
CA THR A 120 -11.20 -20.92 3.40
C THR A 120 -11.60 -22.31 3.84
N VAL A 121 -10.69 -23.03 4.52
CA VAL A 121 -10.89 -24.43 4.92
C VAL A 121 -11.98 -24.63 5.97
N GLY A 122 -12.43 -23.57 6.64
CA GLY A 122 -13.60 -23.59 7.53
C GLY A 122 -14.94 -23.59 6.80
N GLU A 123 -14.97 -23.39 5.46
CA GLU A 123 -16.18 -23.50 4.65
C GLU A 123 -16.36 -24.93 4.16
N MET A 124 -17.61 -25.41 4.01
CA MET A 124 -17.92 -26.76 3.49
C MET A 124 -17.26 -27.02 2.14
N TYR A 125 -17.22 -26.00 1.29
CA TYR A 125 -16.53 -25.99 0.00
C TYR A 125 -15.51 -24.85 -0.03
N PRO A 126 -14.25 -25.09 0.35
CA PRO A 126 -13.20 -24.05 0.40
C PRO A 126 -12.98 -23.34 -0.92
N ARG A 127 -12.60 -22.07 -0.85
CA ARG A 127 -12.19 -21.24 -2.00
C ARG A 127 -10.86 -20.55 -1.73
N LEU A 128 -10.16 -20.18 -2.78
CA LEU A 128 -8.91 -19.45 -2.70
C LEU A 128 -9.11 -17.98 -3.07
N MET A 129 -8.54 -17.07 -2.27
CA MET A 129 -8.62 -15.63 -2.51
C MET A 129 -7.35 -14.92 -2.04
N LEU A 130 -7.11 -13.70 -2.56
CA LEU A 130 -6.04 -12.83 -2.07
C LEU A 130 -6.56 -11.93 -0.96
N VAL A 131 -5.80 -11.84 0.12
CA VAL A 131 -6.06 -10.96 1.26
C VAL A 131 -4.75 -10.29 1.69
N ARG A 132 -4.84 -9.17 2.39
CA ARG A 132 -3.69 -8.48 2.98
C ARG A 132 -3.65 -8.60 4.50
N GLU A 133 -4.77 -8.95 5.10
CA GLU A 133 -4.91 -9.12 6.53
C GLU A 133 -5.40 -10.53 6.84
N LYS A 134 -4.96 -11.08 7.95
CA LYS A 134 -5.41 -12.36 8.46
C LYS A 134 -6.45 -12.11 9.53
N ILE A 135 -7.71 -12.27 9.17
CA ILE A 135 -8.86 -11.96 10.05
C ILE A 135 -9.47 -13.22 10.65
N ASP A 136 -9.14 -14.39 10.11
CA ASP A 136 -9.87 -15.62 10.40
C ASP A 136 -8.93 -16.78 10.74
N ALA A 137 -9.04 -17.28 11.96
CA ALA A 137 -8.26 -18.43 12.45
C ALA A 137 -8.67 -19.77 11.82
N LYS A 138 -9.88 -19.84 11.21
CA LYS A 138 -10.40 -21.08 10.57
C LYS A 138 -9.92 -21.25 9.12
N SER A 139 -9.06 -20.37 8.62
CA SER A 139 -8.55 -20.42 7.25
C SER A 139 -7.06 -20.66 7.20
N GLU A 140 -6.58 -21.26 6.12
CA GLU A 140 -5.14 -21.39 5.85
C GLU A 140 -4.63 -20.23 5.01
N TYR A 141 -3.43 -19.73 5.34
CA TYR A 141 -2.80 -18.61 4.68
C TYR A 141 -1.43 -19.02 4.13
N TYR A 142 -1.17 -18.65 2.89
CA TYR A 142 0.08 -18.97 2.18
C TYR A 142 0.76 -17.68 1.71
N GLY A 143 2.05 -17.55 1.94
CA GLY A 143 2.84 -16.34 1.68
C GLY A 143 3.86 -16.09 2.79
N PRO A 144 4.32 -14.84 2.99
CA PRO A 144 3.93 -13.62 2.28
C PRO A 144 4.44 -13.58 0.84
N TYR A 145 3.62 -13.00 -0.08
CA TYR A 145 4.09 -12.66 -1.42
C TYR A 145 4.58 -11.21 -1.44
N THR A 146 5.70 -10.96 -2.07
CA THR A 146 6.31 -9.62 -2.11
C THR A 146 5.61 -8.68 -3.07
N SER A 147 4.91 -9.24 -4.07
CA SER A 147 4.18 -8.50 -5.09
C SER A 147 2.76 -9.03 -5.24
N VAL A 148 1.80 -8.10 -5.38
CA VAL A 148 0.41 -8.45 -5.74
C VAL A 148 0.34 -9.14 -7.11
N LYS A 149 1.27 -8.83 -8.02
CA LYS A 149 1.36 -9.45 -9.34
C LYS A 149 1.68 -10.93 -9.22
N ASP A 150 2.67 -11.29 -8.40
CA ASP A 150 3.09 -12.67 -8.17
C ASP A 150 1.99 -13.47 -7.47
N ALA A 151 1.40 -12.89 -6.42
CA ALA A 151 0.26 -13.50 -5.74
C ALA A 151 -0.94 -13.75 -6.70
N ARG A 152 -1.21 -12.82 -7.64
CA ARG A 152 -2.24 -13.01 -8.67
C ARG A 152 -1.86 -14.07 -9.69
N GLN A 153 -0.59 -14.23 -10.04
CA GLN A 153 -0.13 -15.30 -10.93
C GLN A 153 -0.35 -16.66 -10.30
N VAL A 154 -0.01 -16.83 -9.02
CA VAL A 154 -0.28 -18.05 -8.26
C VAL A 154 -1.77 -18.34 -8.18
N LEU A 155 -2.60 -17.34 -7.83
CA LEU A 155 -4.05 -17.49 -7.82
C LEU A 155 -4.58 -17.91 -9.20
N LYS A 156 -4.12 -17.26 -10.28
CA LYS A 156 -4.50 -17.59 -11.65
C LYS A 156 -4.10 -19.02 -12.04
N ALA A 157 -2.90 -19.46 -11.66
CA ALA A 157 -2.44 -20.83 -11.90
C ALA A 157 -3.36 -21.84 -11.21
N VAL A 158 -3.65 -21.63 -9.91
CA VAL A 158 -4.58 -22.50 -9.17
C VAL A 158 -5.95 -22.53 -9.83
N MET A 159 -6.54 -21.38 -10.17
CA MET A 159 -7.87 -21.30 -10.79
C MET A 159 -7.92 -21.88 -12.21
N THR A 160 -6.78 -22.00 -12.87
CA THR A 160 -6.70 -22.58 -14.22
C THR A 160 -6.63 -24.10 -14.18
N TYR A 161 -5.87 -24.66 -13.24
CA TYR A 161 -5.55 -26.09 -13.22
C TYR A 161 -6.30 -26.90 -12.17
N PHE A 162 -6.88 -26.23 -11.16
CA PHE A 162 -7.68 -26.89 -10.13
C PHE A 162 -9.10 -26.35 -10.15
N PRO A 163 -10.13 -27.20 -10.31
CA PRO A 163 -11.52 -26.75 -10.50
C PRO A 163 -12.18 -26.30 -9.19
N LEU A 164 -11.55 -25.32 -8.51
CA LEU A 164 -12.09 -24.69 -7.32
C LEU A 164 -13.21 -23.70 -7.63
N ARG A 165 -14.13 -23.51 -6.70
CA ARG A 165 -15.13 -22.46 -6.82
C ARG A 165 -14.53 -21.07 -6.64
N THR A 166 -15.03 -20.13 -7.42
CA THR A 166 -14.69 -18.70 -7.33
C THR A 166 -15.79 -17.86 -6.68
N SER A 167 -17.01 -18.42 -6.56
CA SER A 167 -18.16 -17.71 -6.01
C SER A 167 -17.97 -17.34 -4.54
N LYS A 168 -18.54 -16.18 -4.15
CA LYS A 168 -18.52 -15.69 -2.76
C LYS A 168 -19.72 -16.19 -1.95
N MET A 169 -20.59 -16.96 -2.57
CA MET A 169 -21.82 -17.46 -1.94
C MET A 169 -21.48 -18.42 -0.79
N LEU A 170 -22.23 -18.35 0.29
CA LEU A 170 -22.18 -19.34 1.35
C LEU A 170 -22.92 -20.60 0.84
N LEU A 171 -22.19 -21.71 0.76
CA LEU A 171 -22.72 -23.00 0.33
C LEU A 171 -22.84 -23.89 1.58
N ASP A 172 -24.03 -23.97 2.12
CA ASP A 172 -24.39 -24.75 3.32
C ASP A 172 -25.06 -26.12 2.98
N GLY A 173 -25.11 -26.46 1.69
CA GLY A 173 -25.77 -27.68 1.20
C GLY A 173 -27.31 -27.62 1.15
N LYS A 174 -27.92 -26.56 1.69
CA LYS A 174 -29.39 -26.42 1.75
C LYS A 174 -30.02 -25.85 0.49
N LYS A 175 -29.25 -25.05 -0.25
CA LYS A 175 -29.73 -24.37 -1.48
C LYS A 175 -28.88 -24.75 -2.68
N THR A 176 -29.54 -25.07 -3.79
CA THR A 176 -28.91 -25.27 -5.08
C THR A 176 -29.00 -24.01 -5.93
N TYR A 177 -27.99 -23.76 -6.74
CA TYR A 177 -27.92 -22.57 -7.58
C TYR A 177 -27.61 -22.96 -9.02
N ARG A 178 -28.01 -22.13 -9.97
CA ARG A 178 -27.63 -22.27 -11.38
C ARG A 178 -26.09 -22.24 -11.53
N PRO A 179 -25.52 -23.13 -12.33
CA PRO A 179 -24.07 -23.15 -12.57
C PRO A 179 -23.65 -21.91 -13.36
N CYS A 180 -22.51 -21.33 -12.96
CA CYS A 180 -21.92 -20.20 -13.66
C CYS A 180 -21.05 -20.68 -14.86
N LEU A 181 -20.57 -19.72 -15.66
CA LEU A 181 -19.70 -19.97 -16.82
C LEU A 181 -18.46 -20.82 -16.48
N ASN A 182 -17.89 -20.68 -15.27
CA ASN A 182 -16.73 -21.48 -14.84
C ASN A 182 -17.01 -22.99 -14.81
N PHE A 183 -18.24 -23.40 -14.55
CA PHE A 183 -18.62 -24.81 -14.66
C PHE A 183 -18.63 -25.26 -16.12
N GLN A 184 -19.23 -24.48 -17.02
CA GLN A 184 -19.26 -24.79 -18.44
C GLN A 184 -17.84 -24.90 -19.03
N MET A 185 -16.93 -24.04 -18.58
CA MET A 185 -15.51 -24.08 -18.95
C MET A 185 -14.69 -25.17 -18.23
N LYS A 186 -15.31 -26.07 -17.47
CA LYS A 186 -14.65 -27.12 -16.66
C LYS A 186 -13.63 -26.57 -15.63
N ARG A 187 -13.75 -25.28 -15.23
CA ARG A 187 -12.87 -24.61 -14.26
C ARG A 187 -13.40 -24.63 -12.82
N CYS A 188 -14.57 -25.21 -12.61
CA CYS A 188 -15.19 -25.35 -11.29
C CYS A 188 -16.04 -26.60 -11.29
N LEU A 189 -15.97 -27.38 -10.20
CA LEU A 189 -16.82 -28.57 -10.00
C LEU A 189 -18.28 -28.22 -9.70
N ALA A 190 -18.64 -26.93 -9.63
CA ALA A 190 -19.97 -26.42 -9.32
C ALA A 190 -20.59 -27.03 -8.06
N PRO A 191 -19.96 -26.94 -6.88
CA PRO A 191 -20.55 -27.43 -5.64
C PRO A 191 -21.87 -26.73 -5.31
N CYS A 192 -22.13 -25.58 -5.91
CA CYS A 192 -23.40 -24.87 -5.81
C CYS A 192 -24.62 -25.60 -6.41
N ARG A 193 -24.41 -26.64 -7.24
CA ARG A 193 -25.48 -27.49 -7.76
C ARG A 193 -25.85 -28.65 -6.81
N GLY A 194 -25.06 -28.90 -5.76
CA GLY A 194 -25.25 -30.05 -4.90
C GLY A 194 -24.88 -31.41 -5.50
N VAL A 195 -24.24 -31.44 -6.69
CA VAL A 195 -23.90 -32.69 -7.41
C VAL A 195 -22.57 -33.27 -6.95
N VAL A 196 -21.67 -32.42 -6.44
CA VAL A 196 -20.33 -32.84 -6.01
C VAL A 196 -20.32 -33.05 -4.51
N SER A 197 -19.85 -34.21 -4.08
CA SER A 197 -19.70 -34.50 -2.64
C SER A 197 -18.59 -33.64 -2.00
N VAL A 198 -18.74 -33.39 -0.69
CA VAL A 198 -17.69 -32.67 0.09
C VAL A 198 -16.36 -33.41 0.01
N GLU A 199 -16.41 -34.74 0.02
CA GLU A 199 -15.22 -35.59 -0.06
C GLU A 199 -14.51 -35.46 -1.43
N GLU A 200 -15.26 -35.49 -2.52
CA GLU A 200 -14.70 -35.34 -3.88
C GLU A 200 -14.09 -33.95 -4.07
N TYR A 201 -14.79 -32.90 -3.60
CA TYR A 201 -14.27 -31.54 -3.63
C TYR A 201 -13.03 -31.41 -2.73
N GLY A 202 -13.02 -32.08 -1.57
CA GLY A 202 -11.89 -32.13 -0.63
C GLY A 202 -10.60 -32.69 -1.27
N LYS A 203 -10.71 -33.60 -2.22
CA LYS A 203 -9.55 -34.11 -3.00
C LYS A 203 -8.88 -33.00 -3.81
N VAL A 204 -9.66 -32.12 -4.42
CA VAL A 204 -9.11 -30.95 -5.14
C VAL A 204 -8.49 -29.94 -4.17
N VAL A 205 -9.15 -29.69 -3.05
CA VAL A 205 -8.60 -28.81 -1.99
C VAL A 205 -7.25 -29.34 -1.48
N ARG A 206 -7.11 -30.64 -1.29
CA ARG A 206 -5.82 -31.27 -0.91
C ARG A 206 -4.73 -31.02 -1.95
N GLN A 207 -5.02 -31.15 -3.23
CA GLN A 207 -4.07 -30.88 -4.30
C GLN A 207 -3.63 -29.40 -4.30
N VAL A 208 -4.58 -28.47 -4.12
CA VAL A 208 -4.27 -27.05 -3.99
C VAL A 208 -3.39 -26.77 -2.77
N ARG A 209 -3.63 -27.45 -1.64
CA ARG A 209 -2.75 -27.37 -0.47
C ARG A 209 -1.33 -27.83 -0.76
N LEU A 210 -1.17 -28.95 -1.47
CA LEU A 210 0.15 -29.46 -1.87
C LEU A 210 0.88 -28.46 -2.75
N PHE A 211 0.19 -27.92 -3.75
CA PHE A 211 0.73 -26.88 -4.63
C PHE A 211 1.17 -25.63 -3.86
N LEU A 212 0.31 -25.08 -3.01
CA LEU A 212 0.60 -23.87 -2.24
C LEU A 212 1.68 -24.08 -1.15
N LYS A 213 1.83 -25.31 -0.66
CA LYS A 213 2.91 -25.70 0.26
C LYS A 213 4.23 -26.04 -0.46
N GLY A 214 4.25 -26.05 -1.80
CA GLY A 214 5.44 -26.41 -2.57
C GLY A 214 5.82 -27.90 -2.46
N ARG A 215 4.86 -28.78 -2.15
CA ARG A 215 5.08 -30.24 -2.12
C ARG A 215 4.85 -30.84 -3.50
N ASP A 216 5.71 -30.48 -4.43
CA ASP A 216 5.50 -30.75 -5.84
C ASP A 216 5.61 -32.22 -6.21
N GLU A 217 6.60 -32.92 -5.65
CA GLU A 217 6.75 -34.35 -5.91
C GLU A 217 5.52 -35.14 -5.45
N GLU A 218 4.98 -34.78 -4.28
CA GLU A 218 3.79 -35.44 -3.73
C GLU A 218 2.57 -35.15 -4.61
N LEU A 219 2.43 -33.90 -5.07
CA LEU A 219 1.37 -33.50 -5.99
C LEU A 219 1.47 -34.22 -7.33
N LEU A 220 2.66 -34.27 -7.92
CA LEU A 220 2.87 -34.94 -9.20
C LEU A 220 2.59 -36.45 -9.09
N ARG A 221 3.07 -37.11 -8.03
CA ARG A 221 2.77 -38.52 -7.78
C ARG A 221 1.26 -38.79 -7.63
N GLU A 222 0.55 -37.93 -6.90
CA GLU A 222 -0.91 -38.04 -6.76
C GLU A 222 -1.63 -37.90 -8.12
N LEU A 223 -1.23 -36.91 -8.93
CA LEU A 223 -1.78 -36.68 -10.27
C LEU A 223 -1.48 -37.85 -11.23
N GLU A 224 -0.27 -38.38 -11.19
CA GLU A 224 0.11 -39.55 -11.99
C GLU A 224 -0.69 -40.83 -11.63
N GLN A 225 -0.89 -41.07 -10.34
CA GLN A 225 -1.72 -42.18 -9.88
C GLN A 225 -3.15 -42.04 -10.37
N ARG A 226 -3.73 -40.85 -10.32
CA ARG A 226 -5.08 -40.57 -10.83
C ARG A 226 -5.17 -40.72 -12.34
N MET A 227 -4.16 -40.24 -13.05
CA MET A 227 -4.07 -40.41 -14.50
C MET A 227 -4.09 -41.91 -14.90
N LYS A 228 -3.27 -42.72 -14.22
CA LYS A 228 -3.22 -44.18 -14.44
C LYS A 228 -4.53 -44.86 -14.07
N GLN A 229 -5.17 -44.48 -12.98
CA GLN A 229 -6.47 -45.02 -12.54
C GLN A 229 -7.59 -44.66 -13.53
N SER A 230 -7.65 -43.43 -14.01
CA SER A 230 -8.63 -43.01 -15.01
C SER A 230 -8.41 -43.73 -16.35
N SER A 231 -7.15 -43.97 -16.75
CA SER A 231 -6.82 -44.72 -17.94
C SER A 231 -7.28 -46.18 -17.83
N LYS A 232 -7.05 -46.85 -16.68
CA LYS A 232 -7.53 -48.22 -16.42
C LYS A 232 -9.06 -48.34 -16.46
N LYS A 233 -9.77 -47.24 -16.09
CA LYS A 233 -11.24 -47.19 -16.15
C LYS A 233 -11.78 -46.75 -17.51
N LEU A 234 -10.91 -46.63 -18.52
CA LEU A 234 -11.22 -46.13 -19.86
C LEU A 234 -11.79 -44.70 -19.91
N GLU A 235 -11.57 -43.91 -18.84
CA GLU A 235 -11.96 -42.50 -18.75
C GLU A 235 -10.87 -41.61 -19.41
N TYR A 236 -10.70 -41.72 -20.70
CA TYR A 236 -9.59 -41.10 -21.44
C TYR A 236 -9.56 -39.58 -21.35
N GLU A 237 -10.73 -38.89 -21.32
CA GLU A 237 -10.79 -37.43 -21.15
C GLU A 237 -10.24 -36.98 -19.78
N LYS A 238 -10.58 -37.69 -18.70
CA LYS A 238 -10.04 -37.41 -17.37
C LYS A 238 -8.55 -37.68 -17.28
N SER A 239 -8.10 -38.78 -17.90
CA SER A 239 -6.67 -39.12 -17.99
C SER A 239 -5.89 -38.03 -18.72
N ALA A 240 -6.41 -37.52 -19.86
CA ALA A 240 -5.82 -36.40 -20.60
C ALA A 240 -5.76 -35.10 -19.76
N GLN A 241 -6.81 -34.80 -19.00
CA GLN A 241 -6.82 -33.65 -18.07
C GLN A 241 -5.70 -33.74 -17.01
N TYR A 242 -5.52 -34.92 -16.40
CA TYR A 242 -4.42 -35.12 -15.44
C TYR A 242 -3.04 -35.01 -16.09
N ARG A 243 -2.86 -35.58 -17.30
CA ARG A 243 -1.61 -35.40 -18.06
C ARG A 243 -1.29 -33.94 -18.31
N ASP A 244 -2.28 -33.15 -18.73
CA ASP A 244 -2.10 -31.74 -19.03
C ASP A 244 -1.84 -30.93 -17.76
N GLN A 245 -2.47 -31.28 -16.62
CA GLN A 245 -2.14 -30.75 -15.31
C GLN A 245 -0.69 -31.04 -14.92
N ILE A 246 -0.23 -32.27 -15.04
CA ILE A 246 1.15 -32.67 -14.74
C ILE A 246 2.14 -31.84 -15.56
N ARG A 247 1.94 -31.75 -16.89
CA ARG A 247 2.81 -30.94 -17.76
C ARG A 247 2.85 -29.47 -17.37
N ALA A 248 1.71 -28.92 -17.01
CA ALA A 248 1.63 -27.53 -16.58
C ALA A 248 2.31 -27.28 -15.23
N MET A 249 2.11 -28.19 -14.26
CA MET A 249 2.76 -28.10 -12.95
C MET A 249 4.27 -28.24 -13.07
N SER A 250 4.77 -29.21 -13.84
CA SER A 250 6.21 -29.38 -14.08
C SER A 250 6.86 -28.09 -14.62
N ARG A 251 6.24 -27.42 -15.61
CA ARG A 251 6.74 -26.14 -16.14
C ARG A 251 6.73 -25.01 -15.11
N ILE A 252 5.75 -24.99 -14.21
CA ILE A 252 5.70 -23.97 -13.13
C ILE A 252 6.83 -24.25 -12.13
N PHE A 253 7.05 -25.51 -11.79
CA PHE A 253 8.07 -25.92 -10.83
C PHE A 253 9.49 -25.73 -11.35
N GLU A 254 9.76 -26.00 -12.63
CA GLU A 254 11.05 -25.74 -13.29
C GLU A 254 11.45 -24.25 -13.24
N ARG A 255 10.48 -23.35 -13.29
CA ARG A 255 10.75 -21.89 -13.22
C ARG A 255 11.01 -21.37 -11.81
N GLN A 256 10.68 -22.14 -10.79
CA GLN A 256 10.93 -21.74 -9.41
C GLN A 256 12.35 -22.16 -9.00
N MET A 257 13.11 -21.19 -8.48
CA MET A 257 14.48 -21.46 -8.01
C MET A 257 14.42 -22.36 -6.77
N VAL A 258 14.76 -23.64 -6.95
CA VAL A 258 14.87 -24.60 -5.85
C VAL A 258 16.21 -24.36 -5.15
N LEU A 259 16.16 -23.99 -3.88
CA LEU A 259 17.37 -23.70 -3.08
C LEU A 259 17.93 -24.95 -2.35
N ASP A 260 17.49 -26.16 -2.72
CA ASP A 260 17.94 -27.44 -2.15
C ASP A 260 18.07 -27.45 -0.62
N ILE A 261 17.09 -26.87 0.05
CA ILE A 261 16.99 -26.83 1.51
C ILE A 261 15.84 -27.74 1.91
N LYS A 262 16.13 -28.95 2.33
CA LYS A 262 15.16 -29.99 2.76
C LYS A 262 13.95 -29.39 3.49
N GLY A 263 12.93 -28.97 2.73
CA GLY A 263 11.59 -28.62 3.19
C GLY A 263 11.47 -27.61 4.35
N LYS A 264 12.43 -26.70 4.54
CA LYS A 264 12.42 -25.74 5.65
C LYS A 264 11.81 -24.39 5.24
N ASP A 265 11.03 -23.82 6.17
CA ASP A 265 10.55 -22.46 6.10
C ASP A 265 11.55 -21.54 6.78
N GLN A 266 12.15 -20.62 6.01
CA GLN A 266 13.19 -19.72 6.48
C GLN A 266 13.00 -18.32 5.89
N ASP A 267 13.27 -17.29 6.68
CA ASP A 267 13.44 -15.93 6.19
C ASP A 267 14.89 -15.52 6.43
N VAL A 268 15.54 -15.01 5.39
CA VAL A 268 16.96 -14.69 5.41
C VAL A 268 17.16 -13.20 5.24
N PHE A 269 17.88 -12.61 6.16
CA PHE A 269 18.16 -11.19 6.18
C PHE A 269 19.65 -10.94 5.98
N ASN A 270 19.96 -9.92 5.19
CA ASN A 270 21.29 -9.32 5.21
C ASN A 270 21.21 -7.86 4.78
N LEU A 271 22.24 -7.11 5.10
CA LEU A 271 22.33 -5.70 4.78
C LEU A 271 23.65 -5.38 4.06
N PHE A 272 23.59 -4.35 3.24
CA PHE A 272 24.76 -3.72 2.66
C PHE A 272 24.68 -2.22 2.90
N ARG A 273 25.80 -1.62 3.28
CA ARG A 273 25.93 -0.19 3.54
C ARG A 273 26.95 0.42 2.60
N GLU A 274 26.61 1.56 2.03
CA GLU A 274 27.51 2.33 1.18
C GLU A 274 27.25 3.82 1.39
N ALA A 275 28.27 4.56 1.80
CA ALA A 275 28.17 5.97 2.20
C ALA A 275 27.01 6.17 3.23
N ASP A 276 26.08 7.07 2.96
CA ASP A 276 24.99 7.43 3.87
C ASP A 276 23.74 6.54 3.73
N SER A 277 23.82 5.50 2.91
CA SER A 277 22.65 4.66 2.62
C SER A 277 22.87 3.22 3.05
N THR A 278 21.80 2.59 3.55
CA THR A 278 21.79 1.16 3.89
C THR A 278 20.63 0.47 3.18
N GLY A 279 20.92 -0.66 2.56
CA GLY A 279 19.91 -1.57 1.99
C GLY A 279 19.83 -2.86 2.79
N ILE A 280 18.61 -3.27 3.20
CA ILE A 280 18.37 -4.56 3.83
C ILE A 280 17.55 -5.43 2.87
N GLN A 281 18.11 -6.58 2.53
CA GLN A 281 17.48 -7.58 1.69
C GLN A 281 16.87 -8.67 2.55
N VAL A 282 15.66 -9.08 2.20
CA VAL A 282 14.95 -10.21 2.81
C VAL A 282 14.63 -11.24 1.72
N LEU A 283 14.91 -12.51 1.99
CA LEU A 283 14.53 -13.62 1.14
C LEU A 283 13.51 -14.48 1.91
N PHE A 284 12.31 -14.65 1.34
CA PHE A 284 11.26 -15.48 1.92
C PHE A 284 11.32 -16.88 1.32
N ILE A 285 11.72 -17.86 2.10
CA ILE A 285 11.87 -19.26 1.69
C ILE A 285 10.77 -20.07 2.37
N ARG A 286 10.00 -20.82 1.58
CA ARG A 286 8.98 -21.74 2.07
C ARG A 286 9.16 -23.09 1.41
N ASN A 287 9.23 -24.12 2.26
CA ASN A 287 9.49 -25.50 1.84
C ASN A 287 10.74 -25.65 0.93
N GLY A 288 11.82 -24.90 1.26
CA GLY A 288 13.07 -24.93 0.49
C GLY A 288 13.05 -24.12 -0.82
N ARG A 289 12.00 -23.36 -1.12
CA ARG A 289 11.86 -22.55 -2.32
C ARG A 289 11.82 -21.08 -2.02
N LEU A 290 12.45 -20.28 -2.86
CA LEU A 290 12.35 -18.84 -2.79
C LEU A 290 10.97 -18.41 -3.28
N LEU A 291 10.13 -17.98 -2.32
CA LEU A 291 8.78 -17.49 -2.61
C LEU A 291 8.79 -16.03 -3.09
N GLY A 292 9.74 -15.25 -2.62
CA GLY A 292 9.91 -13.85 -2.99
C GLY A 292 11.04 -13.18 -2.23
N THR A 293 11.34 -11.96 -2.64
CA THR A 293 12.37 -11.13 -2.01
C THR A 293 11.82 -9.75 -1.73
N ASP A 294 12.22 -9.11 -0.64
CA ASP A 294 11.92 -7.71 -0.39
C ASP A 294 13.19 -6.94 -0.04
N PHE A 295 13.17 -5.65 -0.36
CA PHE A 295 14.29 -4.76 -0.16
C PHE A 295 13.83 -3.50 0.57
N PHE A 296 14.55 -3.14 1.63
CA PHE A 296 14.30 -1.98 2.46
C PHE A 296 15.47 -1.00 2.32
N PHE A 297 15.17 0.20 1.88
CA PHE A 297 16.13 1.27 1.68
C PHE A 297 16.05 2.29 2.80
N PHE A 298 17.19 2.60 3.40
CA PHE A 298 17.39 3.61 4.42
C PHE A 298 18.35 4.66 3.90
N GLU A 299 17.90 5.89 3.89
CA GLU A 299 18.69 7.08 3.58
C GLU A 299 19.23 7.69 4.86
N ASP A 300 20.32 8.46 4.78
CA ASP A 300 20.97 9.12 5.92
C ASP A 300 21.19 8.17 7.11
N SER A 301 21.54 6.92 6.81
CA SER A 301 21.68 5.85 7.80
C SER A 301 23.10 5.61 8.28
N SER A 302 24.06 6.46 7.88
CA SER A 302 25.50 6.34 8.26
C SER A 302 25.69 6.18 9.75
N GLU A 303 24.84 6.77 10.53
CA GLU A 303 24.93 6.88 11.99
C GLU A 303 24.08 5.86 12.74
N ALA A 304 23.11 5.23 12.06
CA ALA A 304 22.29 4.19 12.68
C ALA A 304 23.09 2.88 12.75
N SER A 305 23.06 2.20 13.90
CA SER A 305 23.68 0.88 13.99
C SER A 305 22.97 -0.12 13.07
N ALA A 306 23.74 -1.06 12.51
CA ALA A 306 23.19 -2.13 11.68
C ALA A 306 22.13 -2.93 12.44
N ASP A 307 22.34 -3.14 13.73
CA ASP A 307 21.43 -3.81 14.65
C ASP A 307 20.08 -3.09 14.76
N ASN A 308 20.08 -1.77 14.90
CA ASN A 308 18.85 -0.97 14.98
C ASN A 308 18.06 -1.02 13.66
N LEU A 309 18.74 -0.87 12.51
CA LEU A 309 18.06 -0.92 11.20
C LEU A 309 17.46 -2.30 10.93
N LEU A 310 18.21 -3.36 11.27
CA LEU A 310 17.74 -4.73 11.16
C LEU A 310 16.52 -4.97 12.07
N GLY A 311 16.57 -4.49 13.31
CA GLY A 311 15.46 -4.55 14.26
C GLY A 311 14.19 -3.91 13.72
N GLN A 312 14.27 -2.72 13.12
CA GLN A 312 13.13 -2.06 12.50
C GLN A 312 12.49 -2.90 11.39
N VAL A 313 13.30 -3.56 10.55
CA VAL A 313 12.78 -4.43 9.49
C VAL A 313 12.13 -5.69 10.06
N LEU A 314 12.77 -6.34 11.04
CA LEU A 314 12.22 -7.52 11.72
C LEU A 314 10.88 -7.21 12.38
N HIS A 315 10.78 -6.11 13.10
CA HIS A 315 9.52 -5.66 13.72
C HIS A 315 8.45 -5.40 12.69
N ARG A 316 8.79 -4.71 11.61
CA ARG A 316 7.85 -4.40 10.53
C ARG A 316 7.25 -5.64 9.89
N ILE A 317 8.04 -6.70 9.72
CA ILE A 317 7.60 -7.93 9.09
C ILE A 317 6.79 -8.80 10.05
N TYR A 318 7.20 -8.89 11.32
CA TYR A 318 6.66 -9.90 12.22
C TYR A 318 5.73 -9.38 13.31
N MET A 319 5.77 -8.08 13.68
CA MET A 319 4.92 -7.55 14.74
C MET A 319 3.46 -7.30 14.35
N PRO A 320 3.09 -6.99 13.08
CA PRO A 320 1.68 -6.86 12.72
C PRO A 320 0.88 -8.11 13.06
N GLU A 321 -0.37 -7.93 13.49
CA GLU A 321 -1.27 -9.05 13.76
C GLU A 321 -1.43 -9.92 12.51
N GLY A 322 -1.39 -11.24 12.71
CA GLY A 322 -1.54 -12.19 11.62
C GLY A 322 -0.32 -12.35 10.70
N SER A 323 0.87 -11.79 10.99
CA SER A 323 2.07 -12.08 10.21
C SER A 323 2.44 -13.56 10.26
N ILE A 324 2.91 -14.12 9.11
CA ILE A 324 3.42 -15.50 9.05
C ILE A 324 4.87 -15.49 9.49
N VAL A 325 5.16 -16.16 10.58
CA VAL A 325 6.52 -16.32 11.07
C VAL A 325 7.06 -17.67 10.59
N PRO A 326 8.25 -17.71 9.95
CA PRO A 326 8.89 -18.97 9.56
C PRO A 326 9.44 -19.71 10.78
N ARG A 327 9.83 -20.97 10.59
CA ARG A 327 10.45 -21.73 11.66
C ARG A 327 11.85 -21.20 12.01
N GLU A 328 12.58 -20.69 11.04
CA GLU A 328 13.93 -20.14 11.22
C GLU A 328 14.05 -18.75 10.59
N ILE A 329 14.69 -17.84 11.30
CA ILE A 329 15.07 -16.52 10.82
C ILE A 329 16.60 -16.47 10.81
N LEU A 330 17.20 -16.27 9.63
CA LEU A 330 18.65 -16.24 9.48
C LEU A 330 19.12 -14.79 9.41
N LEU A 331 20.03 -14.42 10.30
CA LEU A 331 20.57 -13.08 10.42
C LEU A 331 22.07 -13.04 10.05
N PRO A 332 22.58 -11.90 9.58
CA PRO A 332 23.98 -11.76 9.15
C PRO A 332 24.99 -11.72 10.30
N PHE A 333 24.56 -11.29 11.47
CA PHE A 333 25.37 -11.14 12.69
C PHE A 333 24.51 -11.42 13.93
N GLU A 334 25.15 -11.50 15.08
CA GLU A 334 24.46 -11.70 16.36
C GLU A 334 23.64 -10.45 16.71
N TYR A 335 22.31 -10.60 16.71
CA TYR A 335 21.37 -9.53 16.99
C TYR A 335 21.23 -9.32 18.49
N THR A 336 21.37 -8.08 18.96
CA THR A 336 21.37 -7.75 20.39
C THR A 336 20.12 -8.21 21.12
N ASP A 337 18.94 -8.00 20.52
CA ASP A 337 17.64 -8.38 21.12
C ASP A 337 17.13 -9.75 20.62
N ARG A 338 18.03 -10.65 20.21
CA ARG A 338 17.69 -11.96 19.64
C ARG A 338 16.74 -12.76 20.54
N LYS A 339 17.06 -12.93 21.83
CA LYS A 339 16.22 -13.68 22.78
C LYS A 339 14.86 -13.04 22.92
N LEU A 340 14.80 -11.72 23.04
CA LEU A 340 13.57 -10.97 23.15
C LEU A 340 12.67 -11.14 21.91
N LEU A 341 13.27 -11.12 20.72
CA LEU A 341 12.57 -11.39 19.47
C LEU A 341 12.03 -12.82 19.42
N GLU A 342 12.85 -13.82 19.76
CA GLU A 342 12.44 -15.23 19.82
C GLU A 342 11.26 -15.43 20.79
N ASP A 343 11.31 -14.85 21.98
CA ASP A 343 10.25 -14.94 22.97
C ASP A 343 8.94 -14.28 22.51
N ALA A 344 9.04 -13.10 21.91
CA ALA A 344 7.89 -12.40 21.35
C ALA A 344 7.24 -13.18 20.21
N LEU A 345 8.04 -13.77 19.33
CA LEU A 345 7.56 -14.57 18.20
C LEU A 345 7.00 -15.93 18.64
N ASN A 346 7.60 -16.57 19.65
CA ASN A 346 7.11 -17.82 20.22
C ASN A 346 5.74 -17.65 20.91
N LYS A 347 5.48 -16.49 21.54
CA LYS A 347 4.15 -16.16 22.10
C LYS A 347 3.08 -16.00 21.02
N LYS A 348 3.46 -15.58 19.82
CA LYS A 348 2.55 -15.40 18.66
C LYS A 348 2.31 -16.69 17.86
N SER A 349 3.19 -17.67 17.99
CA SER A 349 3.19 -18.87 17.16
C SER A 349 2.94 -20.10 18.00
N GLU A 350 2.19 -21.05 17.46
CA GLU A 350 2.03 -22.39 18.05
C GLU A 350 3.31 -23.26 17.93
N ARG A 351 4.34 -22.76 17.24
CA ARG A 351 5.58 -23.48 16.93
C ARG A 351 6.78 -22.73 17.46
N ARG A 352 7.81 -23.45 17.89
CA ARG A 352 9.08 -22.87 18.31
C ARG A 352 9.83 -22.27 17.12
N ILE A 353 10.21 -21.02 17.26
CA ILE A 353 10.91 -20.21 16.24
C ILE A 353 12.35 -20.04 16.69
N TYR A 354 13.26 -20.13 15.75
CA TYR A 354 14.70 -19.97 15.99
C TYR A 354 15.23 -18.79 15.18
N VAL A 355 15.91 -17.88 15.86
CA VAL A 355 16.68 -16.80 15.23
C VAL A 355 18.15 -17.20 15.25
N VAL A 356 18.76 -17.39 14.08
CA VAL A 356 20.09 -18.01 13.95
C VAL A 356 21.02 -17.08 13.17
N CYS A 357 22.26 -16.95 13.67
CA CYS A 357 23.38 -16.33 12.95
C CYS A 357 24.31 -17.44 12.41
N PRO A 358 24.16 -17.90 11.15
CA PRO A 358 24.93 -19.02 10.64
C PRO A 358 26.35 -18.62 10.30
N GLN A 359 27.33 -19.43 10.75
CA GLN A 359 28.75 -19.18 10.49
C GLN A 359 29.30 -19.97 9.30
N LYS A 360 28.70 -21.13 8.96
CA LYS A 360 29.16 -22.04 7.89
C LYS A 360 28.01 -22.79 7.23
N GLY A 361 28.30 -23.40 6.11
CA GLY A 361 27.37 -24.28 5.37
C GLY A 361 26.26 -23.53 4.64
N ARG A 362 25.25 -24.25 4.15
CA ARG A 362 24.19 -23.76 3.29
C ARG A 362 23.45 -22.53 3.82
N LYS A 363 23.20 -22.46 5.13
CA LYS A 363 22.56 -21.29 5.74
C LYS A 363 23.41 -20.02 5.58
N LYS A 364 24.74 -20.15 5.70
CA LYS A 364 25.66 -19.01 5.48
C LYS A 364 25.66 -18.57 4.02
N GLU A 365 25.59 -19.50 3.06
CA GLU A 365 25.48 -19.18 1.64
C GLU A 365 24.21 -18.37 1.33
N LEU A 366 23.06 -18.71 1.96
CA LEU A 366 21.84 -17.93 1.82
C LEU A 366 21.97 -16.51 2.37
N VAL A 367 22.61 -16.35 3.52
CA VAL A 367 22.91 -15.03 4.10
C VAL A 367 23.85 -14.25 3.18
N THR A 368 24.82 -14.91 2.55
CA THR A 368 25.70 -14.29 1.55
C THR A 368 24.94 -13.92 0.27
N MET A 369 24.02 -14.76 -0.18
CA MET A 369 23.14 -14.44 -1.31
C MET A 369 22.28 -13.19 -1.01
N ALA A 370 21.73 -13.08 0.19
CA ALA A 370 20.99 -11.88 0.61
C ALA A 370 21.88 -10.64 0.62
N TYR A 371 23.14 -10.75 1.04
CA TYR A 371 24.13 -9.66 0.99
C TYR A 371 24.38 -9.17 -0.45
N ASN A 372 24.65 -10.09 -1.37
CA ASN A 372 24.90 -9.75 -2.77
C ASN A 372 23.69 -9.06 -3.41
N ASN A 373 22.49 -9.54 -3.11
CA ASN A 373 21.25 -8.89 -3.56
C ASN A 373 21.07 -7.50 -2.92
N ALA A 374 21.38 -7.35 -1.63
CA ALA A 374 21.35 -6.04 -0.96
C ALA A 374 22.27 -5.02 -1.64
N LYS A 375 23.47 -5.45 -2.03
CA LYS A 375 24.47 -4.61 -2.72
C LYS A 375 23.96 -4.14 -4.08
N VAL A 376 23.43 -5.05 -4.90
CA VAL A 376 22.89 -4.71 -6.23
C VAL A 376 21.70 -3.76 -6.11
N ASN A 377 20.72 -4.11 -5.27
CA ASN A 377 19.51 -3.32 -5.08
C ASN A 377 19.79 -1.94 -4.49
N LEU A 378 20.77 -1.82 -3.57
CA LEU A 378 21.16 -0.52 -3.03
C LEU A 378 21.72 0.39 -4.12
N SER A 379 22.57 -0.14 -4.99
CA SER A 379 23.14 0.63 -6.10
C SER A 379 22.05 1.12 -7.07
N GLU A 380 21.05 0.30 -7.37
CA GLU A 380 19.92 0.67 -8.22
C GLU A 380 19.03 1.75 -7.56
N GLU A 381 18.68 1.57 -6.27
CA GLU A 381 17.86 2.56 -5.56
C GLU A 381 18.59 3.90 -5.38
N ARG A 382 19.89 3.90 -5.14
CA ARG A 382 20.68 5.13 -5.08
C ARG A 382 20.68 5.87 -6.42
N ARG A 383 20.85 5.15 -7.55
CA ARG A 383 20.76 5.75 -8.90
C ARG A 383 19.38 6.33 -9.13
N ARG A 384 18.34 5.59 -8.78
CA ARG A 384 16.96 6.05 -8.90
C ARG A 384 16.70 7.28 -8.03
N TYR A 385 17.16 7.27 -6.80
CA TYR A 385 17.03 8.39 -5.87
C TYR A 385 17.78 9.63 -6.37
N ALA A 386 19.03 9.48 -6.80
CA ALA A 386 19.82 10.58 -7.37
C ALA A 386 19.13 11.18 -8.61
N LYS A 387 18.60 10.33 -9.51
CA LYS A 387 17.84 10.79 -10.68
C LYS A 387 16.58 11.56 -10.26
N ASN A 388 15.81 11.05 -9.30
CA ASN A 388 14.60 11.71 -8.81
C ASN A 388 14.92 13.05 -8.14
N THR A 389 15.96 13.11 -7.31
CA THR A 389 16.40 14.35 -6.65
C THR A 389 16.86 15.38 -7.68
N ASN A 390 17.56 14.96 -8.72
CA ASN A 390 17.97 15.86 -9.80
C ASN A 390 16.76 16.43 -10.56
N ILE A 391 15.74 15.61 -10.86
CA ILE A 391 14.50 16.09 -11.47
C ILE A 391 13.84 17.13 -10.58
N LEU A 392 13.68 16.88 -9.28
CA LEU A 392 13.08 17.85 -8.36
C LEU A 392 13.88 19.15 -8.24
N LYS A 393 15.23 19.06 -8.26
CA LYS A 393 16.10 20.24 -8.31
C LYS A 393 15.91 21.03 -9.60
N ASN A 394 15.82 20.36 -10.75
CA ASN A 394 15.56 20.99 -12.03
C ASN A 394 14.17 21.67 -12.04
N VAL A 395 13.14 21.00 -11.51
CA VAL A 395 11.79 21.58 -11.32
C VAL A 395 11.85 22.84 -10.47
N LYS A 396 12.54 22.80 -9.34
CA LYS A 396 12.73 23.99 -8.50
C LYS A 396 13.40 25.11 -9.25
N TYR A 397 14.47 24.82 -9.99
CA TYR A 397 15.27 25.84 -10.70
C TYR A 397 14.51 26.43 -11.87
N GLU A 398 13.99 25.60 -12.80
CA GLU A 398 13.30 26.07 -14.01
C GLU A 398 12.00 26.80 -13.68
N LEU A 399 11.26 26.32 -12.68
CA LEU A 399 10.02 26.96 -12.24
C LEU A 399 10.25 28.04 -11.17
N LYS A 400 11.49 28.29 -10.75
CA LYS A 400 11.84 29.27 -9.71
C LYS A 400 10.97 29.09 -8.45
N LEU A 401 10.90 27.86 -7.94
CA LEU A 401 10.16 27.55 -6.73
C LEU A 401 10.99 27.93 -5.49
N ASN A 402 10.29 28.31 -4.40
CA ASN A 402 10.96 28.61 -3.15
C ASN A 402 11.45 27.34 -2.44
N ARG A 403 10.75 26.21 -2.64
CA ARG A 403 10.99 24.93 -1.98
C ARG A 403 11.32 23.84 -2.98
N LEU A 404 12.00 22.80 -2.51
CA LEU A 404 12.13 21.56 -3.27
C LEU A 404 10.77 20.85 -3.27
N PRO A 405 10.16 20.54 -4.43
CA PRO A 405 8.80 19.98 -4.49
C PRO A 405 8.79 18.48 -4.19
N GLU A 406 9.11 18.12 -2.93
CA GLU A 406 9.09 16.72 -2.48
C GLU A 406 7.66 16.19 -2.39
N VAL A 407 6.72 17.04 -1.95
CA VAL A 407 5.29 16.72 -1.88
C VAL A 407 4.52 17.66 -2.78
N VAL A 408 3.90 17.10 -3.82
CA VAL A 408 3.08 17.85 -4.78
C VAL A 408 1.65 17.35 -4.70
N GLU A 409 0.69 18.25 -4.50
CA GLU A 409 -0.74 17.99 -4.63
C GLU A 409 -1.25 18.62 -5.92
N ALA A 410 -1.86 17.82 -6.79
CA ALA A 410 -2.44 18.33 -8.04
C ALA A 410 -3.95 18.18 -8.06
N PHE A 411 -4.62 19.22 -8.54
CA PHE A 411 -6.07 19.32 -8.59
C PHE A 411 -6.57 19.42 -10.03
N ASP A 412 -7.60 18.63 -10.32
CA ASP A 412 -8.33 18.63 -11.60
C ASP A 412 -9.83 18.72 -11.32
N ILE A 413 -10.52 19.59 -12.07
CA ILE A 413 -11.97 19.72 -12.04
C ILE A 413 -12.53 19.17 -13.33
N SER A 414 -13.46 18.25 -13.20
CA SER A 414 -14.07 17.56 -14.34
C SER A 414 -15.60 17.58 -14.24
N HIS A 415 -16.27 17.95 -15.33
CA HIS A 415 -17.73 17.99 -15.43
C HIS A 415 -18.29 16.70 -16.01
N LEU A 416 -19.37 16.20 -15.43
CA LEU A 416 -20.12 15.06 -15.94
C LEU A 416 -21.36 15.57 -16.68
N SER A 417 -21.36 15.52 -18.03
CA SER A 417 -22.54 15.71 -18.90
C SER A 417 -23.68 16.57 -18.29
N GLY A 418 -23.35 17.78 -17.82
CA GLY A 418 -24.34 18.78 -17.45
C GLY A 418 -24.89 18.77 -16.01
N THR A 419 -24.68 17.75 -15.16
CA THR A 419 -25.39 17.67 -13.87
C THR A 419 -24.53 17.50 -12.63
N MET A 420 -23.29 16.99 -12.72
CA MET A 420 -22.44 16.83 -11.54
C MET A 420 -20.99 17.24 -11.80
N THR A 421 -20.52 18.20 -11.03
CA THR A 421 -19.12 18.58 -11.01
C THR A 421 -18.38 17.78 -9.94
N VAL A 422 -17.25 17.20 -10.32
CA VAL A 422 -16.36 16.46 -9.43
C VAL A 422 -14.95 17.02 -9.53
N ALA A 423 -14.23 16.99 -8.42
CA ALA A 423 -12.82 17.31 -8.43
C ALA A 423 -12.01 16.13 -7.89
N SER A 424 -10.83 15.97 -8.44
CA SER A 424 -9.85 15.01 -7.98
C SER A 424 -8.60 15.73 -7.45
N MET A 425 -8.01 15.15 -6.43
CA MET A 425 -6.69 15.51 -5.93
C MET A 425 -5.80 14.29 -5.96
N VAL A 426 -4.69 14.38 -6.67
CA VAL A 426 -3.62 13.39 -6.64
C VAL A 426 -2.43 13.93 -5.86
N CYS A 427 -1.69 13.04 -5.21
CA CYS A 427 -0.53 13.39 -4.40
C CYS A 427 0.71 12.67 -4.96
N TRP A 428 1.78 13.45 -5.14
CA TRP A 428 3.09 12.99 -5.58
C TRP A 428 4.10 13.17 -4.45
N LYS A 429 4.89 12.14 -4.15
CA LYS A 429 5.94 12.21 -3.12
C LYS A 429 7.25 11.71 -3.69
N ASN A 430 8.30 12.52 -3.64
CA ASN A 430 9.64 12.19 -4.16
C ASN A 430 9.59 11.65 -5.60
N ASN A 431 8.92 12.38 -6.49
CA ASN A 431 8.72 12.02 -7.91
C ASN A 431 7.98 10.70 -8.14
N SER A 432 7.09 10.30 -7.25
CA SER A 432 6.27 9.08 -7.38
C SER A 432 4.84 9.30 -6.89
N ALA A 433 3.89 8.64 -7.55
CA ALA A 433 2.47 8.71 -7.20
C ALA A 433 2.18 8.06 -5.83
N SER A 434 1.50 8.78 -4.93
CA SER A 434 1.10 8.30 -3.61
C SER A 434 -0.41 8.06 -3.54
N ASN A 435 -0.85 6.93 -4.10
CA ASN A 435 -2.28 6.61 -4.28
C ASN A 435 -3.10 6.61 -2.99
N LYS A 436 -2.47 6.34 -1.84
CA LYS A 436 -3.13 6.38 -0.51
C LYS A 436 -3.56 7.80 -0.11
N ASP A 437 -2.87 8.80 -0.63
CA ASP A 437 -3.10 10.22 -0.32
C ASP A 437 -4.05 10.88 -1.33
N TYR A 438 -4.54 10.16 -2.34
CA TYR A 438 -5.51 10.67 -3.31
C TYR A 438 -6.86 10.95 -2.66
N ARG A 439 -7.52 12.03 -3.08
CA ARG A 439 -8.83 12.43 -2.58
C ARG A 439 -9.79 12.70 -3.73
N LYS A 440 -11.07 12.43 -3.50
CA LYS A 440 -12.19 12.68 -4.42
C LYS A 440 -13.15 13.64 -3.76
N TYR A 441 -13.53 14.68 -4.48
CA TYR A 441 -14.46 15.67 -3.98
C TYR A 441 -15.70 15.71 -4.86
N LYS A 442 -16.86 15.59 -4.24
CA LYS A 442 -18.15 15.91 -4.85
C LYS A 442 -18.45 17.37 -4.51
N ILE A 443 -18.67 18.20 -5.52
CA ILE A 443 -19.06 19.59 -5.35
C ILE A 443 -20.48 19.65 -4.84
N LYS A 444 -20.74 20.47 -3.82
CA LYS A 444 -22.03 20.55 -3.12
C LYS A 444 -22.71 21.90 -3.24
N SER A 445 -21.93 22.96 -3.40
CA SER A 445 -22.40 24.34 -3.28
C SER A 445 -22.86 24.97 -4.59
N ILE A 446 -22.74 24.27 -5.73
CA ILE A 446 -22.90 24.86 -7.06
C ILE A 446 -23.84 24.00 -7.90
N SER A 447 -24.85 24.67 -8.49
CA SER A 447 -25.74 24.09 -9.50
C SER A 447 -25.28 24.56 -10.87
N GLY A 448 -24.51 23.72 -11.58
CA GLY A 448 -24.03 24.02 -12.95
C GLY A 448 -22.52 23.93 -13.13
N PRO A 449 -22.01 24.11 -14.36
CA PRO A 449 -20.58 24.04 -14.67
C PRO A 449 -19.87 25.37 -14.33
N ASP A 450 -19.38 25.49 -13.10
CA ASP A 450 -18.53 26.61 -12.66
C ASP A 450 -17.22 26.06 -12.07
N ASP A 451 -16.17 26.03 -12.92
CA ASP A 451 -14.83 25.58 -12.55
C ASP A 451 -14.22 26.42 -11.44
N PHE A 452 -14.50 27.71 -11.44
CA PHE A 452 -13.90 28.67 -10.51
C PHE A 452 -14.42 28.49 -9.11
N ALA A 453 -15.73 28.45 -8.96
CA ALA A 453 -16.37 28.21 -7.67
C ALA A 453 -16.08 26.81 -7.14
N SER A 454 -16.03 25.82 -8.05
CA SER A 454 -15.65 24.43 -7.71
C SER A 454 -14.22 24.34 -7.17
N MET A 455 -13.26 25.02 -7.81
CA MET A 455 -11.88 25.09 -7.34
C MET A 455 -11.79 25.74 -5.96
N LYS A 456 -12.53 26.85 -5.75
CA LYS A 456 -12.61 27.51 -4.44
C LYS A 456 -13.09 26.54 -3.35
N GLU A 457 -14.20 25.84 -3.60
CA GLU A 457 -14.75 24.88 -2.64
C GLU A 457 -13.74 23.79 -2.27
N VAL A 458 -13.11 23.18 -3.27
CA VAL A 458 -12.21 22.03 -3.08
C VAL A 458 -10.95 22.44 -2.30
N LEU A 459 -10.30 23.53 -2.71
CA LEU A 459 -9.09 24.01 -2.03
C LEU A 459 -9.38 24.43 -0.59
N THR A 460 -10.50 25.13 -0.36
CA THR A 460 -10.92 25.53 0.98
C THR A 460 -11.14 24.30 1.86
N ARG A 461 -11.89 23.31 1.39
CA ARG A 461 -12.16 22.06 2.14
C ARG A 461 -10.90 21.28 2.43
N ARG A 462 -9.97 21.17 1.46
CA ARG A 462 -8.72 20.42 1.64
C ARG A 462 -7.84 21.10 2.69
N TYR A 463 -7.52 22.37 2.49
CA TYR A 463 -6.51 23.02 3.32
C TYR A 463 -7.04 23.49 4.68
N LYS A 464 -8.35 23.78 4.79
CA LYS A 464 -8.96 23.98 6.12
C LYS A 464 -8.81 22.71 6.97
N ARG A 465 -9.10 21.55 6.39
CA ARG A 465 -8.93 20.26 7.06
C ARG A 465 -7.46 19.96 7.42
N VAL A 466 -6.52 20.23 6.50
CA VAL A 466 -5.07 20.06 6.76
C VAL A 466 -4.62 20.90 7.96
N LEU A 467 -5.13 22.13 8.07
CA LEU A 467 -4.82 23.03 9.19
C LEU A 467 -5.46 22.55 10.50
N GLU A 468 -6.72 22.11 10.46
CA GLU A 468 -7.45 21.57 11.62
C GLU A 468 -6.83 20.27 12.16
N GLU A 469 -6.39 19.37 11.27
CA GLU A 469 -5.79 18.08 11.63
C GLU A 469 -4.27 18.20 11.91
N GLY A 470 -3.66 19.37 11.72
CA GLY A 470 -2.22 19.58 11.91
C GLY A 470 -1.36 18.79 10.90
N GLU A 471 -1.92 18.41 9.73
CA GLU A 471 -1.17 17.73 8.70
C GLU A 471 -0.11 18.63 8.05
N LYS A 472 0.98 18.05 7.53
CA LYS A 472 2.01 18.79 6.80
C LYS A 472 1.45 19.31 5.46
N LEU A 473 1.62 20.61 5.21
CA LEU A 473 1.30 21.23 3.91
C LEU A 473 2.19 20.65 2.79
N PRO A 474 1.69 20.58 1.54
CA PRO A 474 2.53 20.23 0.38
C PRO A 474 3.57 21.33 0.11
N ASP A 475 4.66 20.96 -0.59
CA ASP A 475 5.66 21.92 -1.02
C ASP A 475 5.18 22.68 -2.27
N LEU A 476 4.42 21.99 -3.14
CA LEU A 476 3.90 22.52 -4.40
C LEU A 476 2.43 22.13 -4.60
N ILE A 477 1.62 23.08 -4.99
CA ILE A 477 0.25 22.89 -5.47
C ILE A 477 0.24 23.10 -6.97
N LEU A 478 -0.20 22.09 -7.71
CA LEU A 478 -0.36 22.12 -9.16
C LEU A 478 -1.86 22.18 -9.50
N ILE A 479 -2.26 23.19 -10.26
CA ILE A 479 -3.62 23.32 -10.79
C ILE A 479 -3.59 22.98 -12.28
N ASP A 480 -4.45 22.07 -12.73
CA ASP A 480 -4.67 21.86 -14.15
C ASP A 480 -5.56 22.98 -14.71
N GLY A 481 -4.89 24.06 -15.13
CA GLY A 481 -5.61 25.23 -15.61
C GLY A 481 -4.76 26.50 -15.77
N GLY A 482 -5.41 27.53 -16.31
CA GLY A 482 -4.79 28.82 -16.64
C GLY A 482 -4.88 29.86 -15.52
N LYS A 483 -4.58 31.11 -15.90
CA LYS A 483 -4.51 32.26 -14.97
C LYS A 483 -5.75 32.45 -14.10
N GLY A 484 -6.95 32.22 -14.63
CA GLY A 484 -8.20 32.39 -13.85
C GLY A 484 -8.28 31.44 -12.66
N GLN A 485 -7.97 30.16 -12.85
CA GLN A 485 -8.00 29.17 -11.78
C GLN A 485 -6.87 29.39 -10.75
N ILE A 486 -5.68 29.82 -11.21
CA ILE A 486 -4.57 30.21 -10.33
C ILE A 486 -4.93 31.39 -9.45
N ASN A 487 -5.59 32.42 -9.97
CA ASN A 487 -6.00 33.59 -9.19
C ASN A 487 -6.99 33.21 -8.07
N ILE A 488 -7.85 32.24 -8.32
CA ILE A 488 -8.77 31.74 -7.29
C ILE A 488 -8.02 30.92 -6.23
N ALA A 489 -7.13 30.05 -6.66
CA ALA A 489 -6.29 29.29 -5.75
C ALA A 489 -5.44 30.22 -4.87
N GLU A 490 -4.85 31.27 -5.44
CA GLU A 490 -4.09 32.29 -4.73
C GLU A 490 -4.95 32.97 -3.65
N LYS A 491 -6.18 33.38 -3.98
CA LYS A 491 -7.11 34.00 -3.01
C LYS A 491 -7.43 33.06 -1.86
N VAL A 492 -7.78 31.80 -2.13
CA VAL A 492 -8.09 30.80 -1.10
C VAL A 492 -6.90 30.56 -0.17
N LEU A 493 -5.70 30.39 -0.73
CA LEU A 493 -4.49 30.16 0.07
C LEU A 493 -4.10 31.39 0.88
N ALA A 494 -4.40 32.59 0.40
CA ALA A 494 -4.20 33.83 1.14
C ALA A 494 -5.22 33.98 2.30
N GLU A 495 -6.51 33.70 2.05
CA GLU A 495 -7.57 33.67 3.07
C GLU A 495 -7.24 32.69 4.21
N LEU A 496 -6.61 31.55 3.89
CA LEU A 496 -6.19 30.54 4.87
C LEU A 496 -4.82 30.82 5.52
N GLY A 497 -4.12 31.90 5.13
CA GLY A 497 -2.82 32.26 5.68
C GLY A 497 -1.66 31.33 5.31
N ILE A 498 -1.81 30.53 4.26
CA ILE A 498 -0.80 29.53 3.85
C ILE A 498 -0.10 29.84 2.52
N LEU A 499 -0.47 30.92 1.83
CA LEU A 499 0.10 31.28 0.52
C LEU A 499 1.63 31.39 0.51
N ARG A 500 2.23 31.85 1.61
CA ARG A 500 3.70 31.93 1.74
C ARG A 500 4.37 30.62 2.17
N LYS A 501 3.56 29.63 2.55
CA LYS A 501 4.04 28.32 3.05
C LYS A 501 4.08 27.25 1.97
N VAL A 502 3.53 27.51 0.79
CA VAL A 502 3.43 26.57 -0.33
C VAL A 502 3.77 27.29 -1.64
N ASP A 503 4.34 26.57 -2.59
CA ASP A 503 4.44 27.07 -3.97
C ASP A 503 3.17 26.71 -4.74
N LEU A 504 2.71 27.61 -5.64
CA LEU A 504 1.50 27.43 -6.45
C LEU A 504 1.82 27.65 -7.92
N ILE A 505 1.45 26.69 -8.77
CA ILE A 505 1.57 26.80 -10.23
C ILE A 505 0.34 26.26 -10.94
N GLY A 506 0.09 26.75 -12.15
CA GLY A 506 -0.89 26.19 -13.09
C GLY A 506 -0.20 25.64 -14.33
N LEU A 507 -0.68 24.52 -14.84
CA LEU A 507 -0.25 23.97 -16.12
C LEU A 507 -1.38 24.18 -17.13
N ALA A 508 -1.11 24.95 -18.18
CA ALA A 508 -2.10 25.28 -19.20
C ALA A 508 -1.61 24.94 -20.61
N LYS A 509 -2.54 24.68 -21.52
CA LYS A 509 -2.27 24.45 -22.94
C LYS A 509 -2.38 25.76 -23.69
N GLY A 510 -1.32 26.14 -24.40
CA GLY A 510 -1.32 27.27 -25.30
C GLY A 510 -1.96 26.90 -26.64
N ARG A 511 -2.92 27.73 -27.09
CA ARG A 511 -3.39 27.67 -28.45
C ARG A 511 -2.50 28.60 -29.27
N SER A 512 -1.81 28.09 -30.30
CA SER A 512 -1.14 28.97 -31.24
C SER A 512 -2.21 29.83 -31.92
N ALA A 513 -2.14 31.15 -31.71
CA ALA A 513 -2.99 32.09 -32.43
C ALA A 513 -2.80 31.82 -33.94
N LYS A 514 -3.88 31.53 -34.66
CA LYS A 514 -3.89 31.59 -36.13
C LYS A 514 -3.41 32.97 -36.52
N LYS A 515 -2.13 33.13 -36.91
CA LYS A 515 -1.72 34.27 -37.67
C LYS A 515 -2.46 34.19 -38.99
N MET A 516 -3.42 35.09 -39.19
CA MET A 516 -4.00 35.35 -40.48
C MET A 516 -2.85 35.71 -41.47
N GLY A 517 -2.70 34.88 -42.46
CA GLY A 517 -1.85 35.17 -43.60
C GLY A 517 -0.49 34.47 -43.60
N ARG A 518 -0.37 33.53 -44.54
CA ARG A 518 0.81 32.83 -45.09
C ARG A 518 1.27 31.55 -44.39
N SER A 519 1.19 30.52 -45.22
CA SER A 519 1.79 29.17 -45.15
C SER A 519 1.20 28.20 -44.11
N ARG A 520 0.85 27.00 -44.60
CA ARG A 520 0.52 25.77 -43.85
C ARG A 520 1.60 25.44 -42.83
N GLY A 521 1.55 26.09 -41.68
CA GLY A 521 2.37 25.78 -40.50
C GLY A 521 1.53 24.94 -39.54
N GLN A 522 2.04 23.79 -39.15
CA GLN A 522 1.47 22.91 -38.17
C GLN A 522 1.06 23.68 -36.91
N ASN A 523 -0.16 23.50 -36.45
CA ASN A 523 -0.60 23.97 -35.13
C ASN A 523 0.27 23.31 -34.08
N ILE A 524 1.21 24.04 -33.51
CA ILE A 524 2.10 23.53 -32.48
C ILE A 524 1.48 23.91 -31.15
N ASP A 525 0.73 22.97 -30.56
CA ASP A 525 0.29 23.08 -29.18
C ASP A 525 1.53 23.05 -28.27
N TYR A 526 1.66 24.04 -27.41
CA TYR A 526 2.70 24.09 -26.38
C TYR A 526 2.07 24.20 -25.01
N GLU A 527 2.73 23.63 -24.02
CA GLU A 527 2.32 23.74 -22.62
C GLU A 527 3.17 24.81 -21.93
N TYR A 528 2.52 25.57 -21.06
CA TYR A 528 3.16 26.63 -20.30
C TYR A 528 2.70 26.62 -18.85
N VAL A 529 3.58 27.08 -17.98
CA VAL A 529 3.33 27.19 -16.55
C VAL A 529 2.97 28.63 -16.20
N VAL A 530 1.93 28.79 -15.39
CA VAL A 530 1.47 30.07 -14.84
C VAL A 530 1.76 30.09 -13.36
N LYS A 531 2.24 31.26 -12.88
CA LYS A 531 2.45 31.51 -11.45
C LYS A 531 1.62 32.69 -10.95
N PRO A 532 1.25 32.74 -9.66
CA PRO A 532 0.62 33.90 -9.06
C PRO A 532 1.45 35.18 -9.31
N LYS A 533 0.77 36.29 -9.58
CA LYS A 533 1.39 37.63 -9.78
C LYS A 533 2.41 37.73 -10.92
N GLN A 534 2.60 36.70 -11.71
CA GLN A 534 3.52 36.73 -12.85
C GLN A 534 2.77 37.00 -14.16
N LYS A 535 3.15 38.06 -14.87
CA LYS A 535 2.53 38.42 -16.17
C LYS A 535 2.91 37.46 -17.30
N ASN A 536 4.17 37.01 -17.31
CA ASN A 536 4.71 36.17 -18.37
C ASN A 536 4.60 34.69 -18.04
N GLU A 537 4.17 33.93 -19.02
CA GLU A 537 4.10 32.45 -18.95
C GLU A 537 5.51 31.85 -18.99
N ILE A 538 5.74 30.80 -18.24
CA ILE A 538 6.98 30.02 -18.36
C ILE A 538 6.75 28.95 -19.40
N ARG A 539 7.34 29.14 -20.59
CA ARG A 539 7.27 28.16 -21.67
C ARG A 539 8.27 27.03 -21.43
N MET A 540 7.78 25.82 -21.43
CA MET A 540 8.58 24.63 -21.19
C MET A 540 9.18 24.11 -22.50
N ARG A 541 10.42 23.60 -22.43
CA ARG A 541 11.03 22.89 -23.57
C ARG A 541 10.31 21.55 -23.76
N ARG A 542 9.97 21.18 -25.02
CA ARG A 542 9.15 20.01 -25.34
C ARG A 542 9.65 18.67 -24.75
N ASN A 543 10.95 18.50 -24.63
CA ASN A 543 11.57 17.25 -24.16
C ASN A 543 12.30 17.46 -22.81
N SER A 544 11.83 18.39 -21.96
CA SER A 544 12.44 18.59 -20.66
C SER A 544 11.89 17.60 -19.63
N ASP A 545 12.75 17.11 -18.76
CA ASP A 545 12.35 16.25 -17.62
C ASP A 545 11.32 16.95 -16.71
N VAL A 546 11.39 18.30 -16.64
CA VAL A 546 10.46 19.13 -15.87
C VAL A 546 9.07 19.11 -16.49
N LEU A 547 8.96 19.22 -17.83
CA LEU A 547 7.68 19.11 -18.51
C LEU A 547 7.07 17.72 -18.34
N TYR A 548 7.86 16.66 -18.50
CA TYR A 548 7.40 15.28 -18.29
C TYR A 548 6.94 15.06 -16.85
N PHE A 549 7.64 15.64 -15.87
CA PHE A 549 7.22 15.57 -14.46
C PHE A 549 5.82 16.18 -14.27
N LEU A 550 5.57 17.38 -14.78
CA LEU A 550 4.28 18.06 -14.68
C LEU A 550 3.17 17.33 -15.45
N GLN A 551 3.47 16.85 -16.67
CA GLN A 551 2.54 16.07 -17.48
C GLN A 551 2.12 14.76 -16.79
N ASN A 552 3.06 14.02 -16.21
CA ASN A 552 2.76 12.79 -15.50
C ASN A 552 1.78 13.02 -14.33
N ILE A 553 1.97 14.10 -13.59
CA ILE A 553 1.09 14.45 -12.47
C ILE A 553 -0.30 14.84 -12.99
N ARG A 554 -0.37 15.67 -14.03
CA ARG A 554 -1.63 16.07 -14.66
C ARG A 554 -2.38 14.87 -15.24
N ASP A 555 -1.71 14.05 -16.03
CA ASP A 555 -2.33 12.89 -16.68
C ASP A 555 -2.87 11.90 -15.66
N GLU A 556 -2.19 11.75 -14.54
CA GLU A 556 -2.68 10.94 -13.41
C GLU A 556 -3.90 11.58 -12.72
N SER A 557 -3.95 12.91 -12.57
CA SER A 557 -5.13 13.58 -12.01
C SER A 557 -6.34 13.42 -12.93
N HIS A 558 -6.18 13.58 -14.24
CA HIS A 558 -7.21 13.29 -15.24
C HIS A 558 -7.66 11.82 -15.20
N ARG A 559 -6.71 10.88 -15.18
CA ARG A 559 -7.04 9.45 -15.09
C ARG A 559 -7.90 9.15 -13.87
N PHE A 560 -7.52 9.72 -12.72
CA PHE A 560 -8.23 9.53 -11.45
C PHE A 560 -9.62 10.19 -11.44
N ALA A 561 -9.76 11.37 -12.05
CA ALA A 561 -11.03 12.05 -12.23
C ALA A 561 -11.99 11.24 -13.12
N ILE A 562 -11.51 10.76 -14.27
CA ILE A 562 -12.30 9.92 -15.19
C ILE A 562 -12.78 8.62 -14.50
N GLU A 563 -11.91 7.96 -13.73
CA GLU A 563 -12.29 6.77 -12.96
C GLU A 563 -13.42 7.08 -11.96
N PHE A 564 -13.34 8.23 -11.29
CA PHE A 564 -14.36 8.66 -10.34
C PHE A 564 -15.68 8.97 -11.04
N GLN A 565 -15.64 9.69 -12.16
CA GLN A 565 -16.81 9.97 -12.99
C GLN A 565 -17.50 8.68 -13.45
N ARG A 566 -16.77 7.72 -13.99
CA ARG A 566 -17.31 6.42 -14.42
C ARG A 566 -18.00 5.67 -13.27
N LYS A 567 -17.41 5.75 -12.06
CA LYS A 567 -18.01 5.12 -10.87
C LYS A 567 -19.31 5.79 -10.45
N LEU A 568 -19.39 7.12 -10.50
CA LEU A 568 -20.60 7.88 -10.21
C LEU A 568 -21.67 7.61 -11.28
N LYS A 569 -21.31 7.71 -12.57
CA LYS A 569 -22.25 7.43 -13.68
C LYS A 569 -22.86 6.03 -13.57
N ARG A 570 -22.07 5.01 -13.27
CA ARG A 570 -22.61 3.66 -13.02
C ARG A 570 -23.59 3.63 -11.86
N LYS A 571 -23.32 4.39 -10.80
CA LYS A 571 -24.21 4.47 -9.64
C LYS A 571 -25.51 5.19 -9.97
N ASP A 572 -25.46 6.27 -10.74
CA ASP A 572 -26.63 7.04 -11.14
C ASP A 572 -27.46 6.33 -12.20
N THR A 573 -26.85 5.67 -13.18
CA THR A 573 -27.57 4.85 -14.17
C THR A 573 -28.33 3.70 -13.51
N LEU A 574 -27.77 3.13 -12.42
CA LEU A 574 -28.45 2.14 -11.59
C LEU A 574 -29.60 2.76 -10.76
N HIS A 575 -29.53 4.06 -10.44
CA HIS A 575 -30.58 4.75 -9.69
C HIS A 575 -31.74 5.19 -10.58
N SER A 576 -31.47 5.76 -11.76
CA SER A 576 -32.50 6.38 -12.60
C SER A 576 -33.51 5.37 -13.16
N ARG A 577 -33.06 4.20 -13.63
CA ARG A 577 -33.97 3.22 -14.25
C ARG A 577 -34.98 2.54 -13.31
N ILE A 578 -34.64 2.40 -12.02
CA ILE A 578 -35.62 1.82 -11.05
C ILE A 578 -36.49 2.92 -10.44
N ASP A 579 -35.99 4.14 -10.32
CA ASP A 579 -36.73 5.27 -9.73
C ASP A 579 -37.83 5.81 -10.68
N ASP A 580 -37.71 5.52 -11.99
CA ASP A 580 -38.70 5.90 -13.01
C ASP A 580 -39.95 5.00 -13.01
N ILE A 581 -39.92 3.88 -12.27
CA ILE A 581 -41.09 2.97 -12.16
C ILE A 581 -42.01 3.49 -11.08
N GLN A 582 -43.24 3.77 -11.48
CA GLN A 582 -44.31 4.28 -10.59
C GLN A 582 -44.53 3.30 -9.44
N GLY A 583 -44.53 3.76 -8.19
CA GLY A 583 -44.70 2.92 -7.01
C GLY A 583 -43.42 2.36 -6.39
N ILE A 584 -42.25 2.55 -6.98
CA ILE A 584 -40.96 2.15 -6.38
C ILE A 584 -40.28 3.31 -5.65
N GLY A 585 -40.56 3.44 -4.35
CA GLY A 585 -39.81 4.35 -3.48
C GLY A 585 -38.49 3.78 -3.01
N THR A 586 -37.70 4.61 -2.33
CA THR A 586 -36.32 4.29 -1.86
C THR A 586 -36.21 2.98 -1.07
N LYS A 587 -37.26 2.59 -0.33
CA LYS A 587 -37.29 1.38 0.49
C LYS A 587 -37.42 0.12 -0.38
N ARG A 588 -38.37 0.12 -1.32
CA ARG A 588 -38.61 -1.00 -2.26
C ARG A 588 -37.42 -1.19 -3.20
N ARG A 589 -36.87 -0.11 -3.73
CA ARG A 589 -35.65 -0.13 -4.53
C ARG A 589 -34.46 -0.79 -3.81
N ARG A 590 -34.23 -0.43 -2.53
CA ARG A 590 -33.16 -1.03 -1.74
C ARG A 590 -33.34 -2.52 -1.54
N LEU A 591 -34.56 -2.98 -1.37
CA LEU A 591 -34.90 -4.40 -1.24
C LEU A 591 -34.70 -5.16 -2.55
N LEU A 592 -35.15 -4.62 -3.68
CA LEU A 592 -34.95 -5.19 -5.02
C LEU A 592 -33.44 -5.32 -5.35
N LEU A 593 -32.68 -4.25 -5.17
CA LEU A 593 -31.23 -4.29 -5.42
C LEU A 593 -30.46 -5.21 -4.45
N LYS A 594 -30.95 -5.36 -3.22
CA LYS A 594 -30.36 -6.31 -2.26
C LYS A 594 -30.67 -7.76 -2.64
N HIS A 595 -31.87 -8.02 -3.17
CA HIS A 595 -32.32 -9.37 -3.54
C HIS A 595 -31.68 -9.84 -4.84
N PHE A 596 -31.70 -9.01 -5.89
CA PHE A 596 -31.21 -9.36 -7.23
C PHE A 596 -29.75 -8.95 -7.51
N GLY A 597 -29.13 -8.16 -6.64
CA GLY A 597 -27.71 -7.76 -6.72
C GLY A 597 -27.38 -6.74 -7.83
N SER A 598 -28.17 -6.69 -8.91
CA SER A 598 -27.98 -5.78 -10.05
C SER A 598 -29.28 -5.62 -10.85
N LEU A 599 -29.35 -4.55 -11.69
CA LEU A 599 -30.42 -4.37 -12.68
C LEU A 599 -30.50 -5.54 -13.68
N THR A 600 -29.36 -6.06 -14.07
CA THR A 600 -29.29 -7.22 -14.97
C THR A 600 -29.88 -8.47 -14.30
N GLY A 601 -29.67 -8.65 -13.01
CA GLY A 601 -30.27 -9.73 -12.24
C GLY A 601 -31.78 -9.54 -12.10
N LEU A 602 -32.24 -8.31 -11.88
CA LEU A 602 -33.66 -7.97 -11.82
C LEU A 602 -34.36 -8.11 -13.19
N ARG A 603 -33.71 -7.75 -14.29
CA ARG A 603 -34.21 -7.92 -15.67
C ARG A 603 -34.34 -9.39 -16.08
N GLN A 604 -33.55 -10.28 -15.52
CA GLN A 604 -33.56 -11.72 -15.81
C GLN A 604 -34.46 -12.50 -14.85
N ALA A 605 -35.04 -11.83 -13.85
CA ALA A 605 -35.89 -12.45 -12.85
C ALA A 605 -37.28 -12.73 -13.41
N SER A 606 -37.87 -13.84 -13.02
CA SER A 606 -39.28 -14.15 -13.30
C SER A 606 -40.21 -13.30 -12.44
N LEU A 607 -41.46 -13.20 -12.85
CA LEU A 607 -42.49 -12.48 -12.10
C LEU A 607 -42.59 -12.98 -10.65
N ASP A 608 -42.56 -14.30 -10.48
CA ASP A 608 -42.62 -14.95 -9.17
C ASP A 608 -41.43 -14.63 -8.29
N GLU A 609 -40.26 -14.52 -8.86
CA GLU A 609 -39.05 -14.12 -8.12
C GLU A 609 -39.10 -12.65 -7.67
N ILE A 610 -39.66 -11.77 -8.49
CA ILE A 610 -39.83 -10.35 -8.14
C ILE A 610 -40.88 -10.20 -7.02
N MET A 611 -41.95 -10.97 -7.03
CA MET A 611 -42.98 -11.01 -6.00
C MET A 611 -42.46 -11.52 -4.64
N GLN A 612 -41.36 -12.27 -4.58
CA GLN A 612 -40.73 -12.71 -3.33
C GLN A 612 -40.09 -11.57 -2.52
N VAL A 613 -39.96 -10.38 -3.13
CA VAL A 613 -39.37 -9.23 -2.43
C VAL A 613 -40.47 -8.58 -1.56
N PRO A 614 -40.25 -8.43 -0.25
CA PRO A 614 -41.25 -7.86 0.64
C PRO A 614 -41.73 -6.48 0.19
N GLY A 615 -43.08 -6.35 0.05
CA GLY A 615 -43.71 -5.09 -0.34
C GLY A 615 -43.87 -4.88 -1.84
N ILE A 616 -43.64 -5.88 -2.67
CA ILE A 616 -43.92 -5.90 -4.11
C ILE A 616 -45.22 -6.70 -4.36
N SER A 617 -46.23 -6.04 -4.92
CA SER A 617 -47.46 -6.68 -5.37
C SER A 617 -47.31 -7.24 -6.78
N GLN A 618 -48.22 -8.11 -7.20
CA GLN A 618 -48.24 -8.71 -8.54
C GLN A 618 -48.27 -7.64 -9.64
N ASN A 619 -49.11 -6.62 -9.50
CA ASN A 619 -49.19 -5.51 -10.47
C ASN A 619 -47.88 -4.74 -10.56
N LEU A 620 -47.24 -4.48 -9.41
CA LEU A 620 -45.95 -3.77 -9.39
C LEU A 620 -44.81 -4.63 -9.94
N ALA A 621 -44.87 -5.95 -9.73
CA ALA A 621 -43.91 -6.88 -10.31
C ALA A 621 -44.00 -6.92 -11.85
N GLN A 622 -45.24 -6.89 -12.38
CA GLN A 622 -45.49 -6.80 -13.82
C GLN A 622 -44.95 -5.48 -14.40
N GLU A 623 -45.24 -4.34 -13.77
CA GLU A 623 -44.75 -3.02 -14.18
C GLU A 623 -43.21 -2.97 -14.19
N ILE A 624 -42.56 -3.57 -13.19
CA ILE A 624 -41.08 -3.68 -13.13
C ILE A 624 -40.57 -4.49 -14.32
N GLN A 625 -41.19 -5.60 -14.65
CA GLN A 625 -40.79 -6.48 -15.71
C GLN A 625 -40.97 -5.83 -17.08
N ASP A 626 -42.11 -5.22 -17.32
CA ASP A 626 -42.46 -4.50 -18.57
C ASP A 626 -41.51 -3.31 -18.80
N PHE A 627 -41.28 -2.52 -17.76
CA PHE A 627 -40.37 -1.37 -17.83
C PHE A 627 -38.90 -1.75 -18.07
N LEU A 628 -38.46 -2.88 -17.56
CA LEU A 628 -37.08 -3.34 -17.74
C LEU A 628 -36.84 -4.11 -19.05
N GLN A 629 -37.93 -4.57 -19.72
CA GLN A 629 -37.86 -5.20 -21.05
C GLN A 629 -37.98 -4.19 -22.18
N SER A 630 -38.61 -3.03 -21.92
CA SER A 630 -38.60 -1.86 -22.81
C SER A 630 -37.26 -1.15 -22.78
#